data_e74abfe26694df99572d150c1e2135d2
#
_entry.id   e74abfe26694df99572d150c1e2135d2
#
_cell.length_a   1.000
_cell.length_b   1.000
_cell.length_c   1.000
_cell.angle_alpha   90.00
_cell.angle_beta   90.00
_cell.angle_gamma   90.00
#
_symmetry.space_group_name_H-M   'P 1'
#
loop_
_entity.id
_entity.type
_entity.pdbx_description
1 polymer ?
#
loop_
_entity_poly.entity_id
_entity_poly.type
_entity_poly.pdbx_seq_one_letter_code
_entity_poly.pdbx_strand_id
1 'polypeptide(L)'
;MSSSIYDFKVIDGNGSEISLNDYKNRVLLIVNVASKCGLTPQYKGLQKLYDELNPEGLDIIGFPCNQFAAQEPGNHNQITSFCESIYSVKFPIFKKIKVNGPDADPLYKFLKDQAPGLLGTRSIKWNFTKFLI
;
A
#
# COMPACT_ATOMS: atom_id res chain seq x y z
N MET A 1 22.02 -7.58 11.19
CA MET A 1 21.96 -7.32 9.76
C MET A 1 21.03 -6.16 9.48
N SER A 2 21.50 -5.13 8.83
CA SER A 2 20.63 -4.03 8.47
C SER A 2 19.73 -4.45 7.32
N SER A 3 18.47 -4.08 7.39
CA SER A 3 17.53 -4.29 6.31
C SER A 3 17.13 -2.94 5.73
N SER A 4 16.93 -2.92 4.45
CA SER A 4 16.41 -1.76 3.75
C SER A 4 15.08 -2.13 3.12
N ILE A 5 14.26 -1.13 2.83
CA ILE A 5 13.00 -1.35 2.13
C ILE A 5 13.21 -2.11 0.81
N TYR A 6 14.36 -1.93 0.18
CA TYR A 6 14.68 -2.53 -1.12
C TYR A 6 15.02 -4.01 -1.04
N ASP A 7 15.18 -4.57 0.17
CA ASP A 7 15.41 -6.00 0.36
C ASP A 7 14.10 -6.81 0.34
N PHE A 8 12.95 -6.16 0.34
CA PHE A 8 11.66 -6.82 0.40
C PHE A 8 11.10 -7.11 -0.98
N LYS A 9 10.35 -8.20 -1.06
CA LYS A 9 9.59 -8.60 -2.25
C LYS A 9 8.11 -8.62 -1.89
N VAL A 10 7.29 -8.25 -2.84
CA VAL A 10 5.83 -8.22 -2.68
C VAL A 10 5.17 -8.96 -3.83
N ILE A 11 3.92 -9.35 -3.64
CA ILE A 11 3.21 -10.16 -4.63
C ILE A 11 2.19 -9.28 -5.36
N ASP A 12 2.26 -9.27 -6.68
CA ASP A 12 1.27 -8.58 -7.49
C ASP A 12 -0.03 -9.39 -7.63
N GLY A 13 -1.01 -8.84 -8.33
CA GLY A 13 -2.30 -9.49 -8.50
C GLY A 13 -2.26 -10.78 -9.33
N ASN A 14 -1.19 -11.01 -10.05
CA ASN A 14 -1.01 -12.21 -10.88
C ASN A 14 -0.22 -13.30 -10.15
N GLY A 15 0.15 -13.07 -8.90
CA GLY A 15 0.95 -14.01 -8.12
C GLY A 15 2.44 -13.90 -8.36
N SER A 16 2.89 -12.90 -9.11
CA SER A 16 4.31 -12.69 -9.39
C SER A 16 4.99 -11.92 -8.27
N GLU A 17 6.23 -12.28 -7.99
CA GLU A 17 7.05 -11.61 -7.00
C GLU A 17 7.72 -10.37 -7.60
N ILE A 18 7.53 -9.23 -6.97
CA ILE A 18 8.11 -7.95 -7.40
C ILE A 18 9.09 -7.50 -6.33
N SER A 19 10.33 -7.25 -6.70
CA SER A 19 11.34 -6.72 -5.78
C SER A 19 11.15 -5.21 -5.60
N LEU A 20 11.16 -4.73 -4.37
CA LEU A 20 11.13 -3.29 -4.11
C LEU A 20 12.42 -2.59 -4.52
N ASN A 21 13.49 -3.34 -4.80
CA ASN A 21 14.69 -2.78 -5.39
C ASN A 21 14.42 -2.11 -6.75
N ASP A 22 13.35 -2.51 -7.43
CA ASP A 22 12.93 -1.89 -8.68
C ASP A 22 12.53 -0.42 -8.52
N TYR A 23 12.23 0.00 -7.29
CA TYR A 23 11.86 1.38 -6.97
C TYR A 23 13.02 2.20 -6.40
N LYS A 24 14.23 1.65 -6.40
CA LYS A 24 15.40 2.34 -5.87
C LYS A 24 15.68 3.62 -6.67
N ASN A 25 16.14 4.67 -5.97
CA ASN A 25 16.41 5.99 -6.55
C ASN A 25 15.15 6.77 -6.95
N ARG A 26 13.98 6.33 -6.47
CA ARG A 26 12.72 7.05 -6.65
C ARG A 26 12.09 7.27 -5.28
N VAL A 27 11.22 8.26 -5.16
CA VAL A 27 10.43 8.44 -3.95
C VAL A 27 9.27 7.46 -4.00
N LEU A 28 9.03 6.75 -2.92
CA LEU A 28 8.02 5.70 -2.86
C LEU A 28 7.01 6.00 -1.76
N LEU A 29 5.72 6.06 -2.12
CA LEU A 29 4.62 6.17 -1.17
C LEU A 29 3.90 4.83 -1.10
N ILE A 30 3.91 4.24 0.09
CA ILE A 30 3.26 2.95 0.35
C ILE A 30 2.00 3.20 1.16
N VAL A 31 0.86 2.68 0.69
CA VAL A 31 -0.43 2.92 1.35
C VAL A 31 -1.26 1.64 1.40
N ASN A 32 -1.87 1.38 2.55
CA ASN A 32 -2.85 0.30 2.67
C ASN A 32 -4.23 0.85 2.33
N VAL A 33 -4.95 0.17 1.48
CA VAL A 33 -6.15 0.70 0.83
C VAL A 33 -7.37 -0.19 1.07
N ALA A 34 -8.57 0.39 0.87
CA ALA A 34 -9.83 -0.32 0.99
C ALA A 34 -10.88 0.29 0.06
N SER A 35 -11.83 -0.55 -0.38
CA SER A 35 -12.89 -0.14 -1.30
C SER A 35 -14.15 0.36 -0.62
N LYS A 36 -14.34 0.08 0.67
CA LYS A 36 -15.58 0.36 1.40
C LYS A 36 -15.37 1.19 2.66
N CYS A 37 -14.35 2.01 2.69
CA CYS A 37 -14.02 2.89 3.82
C CYS A 37 -14.54 4.30 3.56
N GLY A 38 -14.85 5.05 4.63
CA GLY A 38 -15.15 6.48 4.51
C GLY A 38 -13.99 7.28 3.94
N LEU A 39 -12.75 6.77 4.04
CA LEU A 39 -11.56 7.39 3.46
C LEU A 39 -11.26 6.92 2.03
N THR A 40 -12.04 5.99 1.48
CA THR A 40 -11.83 5.47 0.13
C THR A 40 -11.73 6.57 -0.94
N PRO A 41 -12.46 7.70 -0.85
CA PRO A 41 -12.26 8.81 -1.78
C PRO A 41 -10.84 9.37 -1.84
N GLN A 42 -9.97 9.03 -0.90
CA GLN A 42 -8.55 9.40 -0.98
C GLN A 42 -7.85 8.80 -2.21
N TYR A 43 -8.39 7.75 -2.82
CA TYR A 43 -7.90 7.25 -4.10
C TYR A 43 -7.82 8.37 -5.15
N LYS A 44 -8.77 9.28 -5.15
CA LYS A 44 -8.79 10.40 -6.10
C LYS A 44 -7.58 11.31 -5.93
N GLY A 45 -7.27 11.68 -4.69
CA GLY A 45 -6.10 12.51 -4.41
C GLY A 45 -4.79 11.77 -4.66
N LEU A 46 -4.72 10.49 -4.32
CA LEU A 46 -3.54 9.67 -4.59
C LEU A 46 -3.28 9.54 -6.09
N GLN A 47 -4.33 9.33 -6.88
CA GLN A 47 -4.18 9.22 -8.33
C GLN A 47 -3.75 10.55 -8.95
N LYS A 48 -4.29 11.67 -8.47
CA LYS A 48 -3.88 12.99 -8.91
C LYS A 48 -2.40 13.24 -8.62
N LEU A 49 -1.96 12.89 -7.42
CA LEU A 49 -0.57 12.99 -7.02
C LEU A 49 0.33 12.13 -7.92
N TYR A 50 -0.11 10.92 -8.21
CA TYR A 50 0.61 10.01 -9.09
C TYR A 50 0.73 10.61 -10.51
N ASP A 51 -0.37 11.12 -11.07
CA ASP A 51 -0.34 11.73 -12.40
C ASP A 51 0.64 12.90 -12.48
N GLU A 52 0.69 13.73 -11.43
CA GLU A 52 1.53 14.92 -11.42
C GLU A 52 3.00 14.62 -11.18
N LEU A 53 3.31 13.69 -10.26
CA LEU A 53 4.67 13.50 -9.77
C LEU A 53 5.34 12.20 -10.24
N ASN A 54 4.61 11.24 -10.82
CA ASN A 54 5.25 10.03 -11.33
C ASN A 54 6.34 10.33 -12.36
N PRO A 55 6.13 11.25 -13.32
CA PRO A 55 7.19 11.62 -14.26
C PRO A 55 8.40 12.25 -13.58
N GLU A 56 8.24 12.79 -12.37
CA GLU A 56 9.32 13.45 -11.64
C GLU A 56 9.96 12.56 -10.57
N GLY A 57 9.61 11.28 -10.53
CA GLY A 57 10.27 10.32 -9.67
C GLY A 57 9.47 9.79 -8.49
N LEU A 58 8.16 10.05 -8.41
CA LEU A 58 7.30 9.47 -7.38
C LEU A 58 6.61 8.22 -7.87
N ASP A 59 6.71 7.14 -7.09
CA ASP A 59 5.89 5.95 -7.25
C ASP A 59 4.93 5.82 -6.07
N ILE A 60 3.73 5.32 -6.34
CA ILE A 60 2.75 4.97 -5.32
C ILE A 60 2.43 3.50 -5.50
N ILE A 61 2.44 2.74 -4.40
CA ILE A 61 2.01 1.35 -4.42
C ILE A 61 0.95 1.14 -3.34
N GLY A 62 -0.15 0.51 -3.71
CA GLY A 62 -1.27 0.25 -2.83
C GLY A 62 -1.37 -1.22 -2.43
N PHE A 63 -1.60 -1.47 -1.14
CA PHE A 63 -1.80 -2.81 -0.61
C PHE A 63 -3.20 -2.90 0.00
N PRO A 64 -4.15 -3.60 -0.66
CA PRO A 64 -5.46 -3.80 -0.07
C PRO A 64 -5.36 -4.57 1.25
N CYS A 65 -6.14 -4.17 2.23
CA CYS A 65 -6.17 -4.81 3.54
C CYS A 65 -7.60 -4.85 4.08
N ASN A 66 -8.01 -6.02 4.59
CA ASN A 66 -9.37 -6.22 5.11
C ASN A 66 -9.44 -6.22 6.65
N GLN A 67 -8.39 -5.79 7.34
CA GLN A 67 -8.32 -5.84 8.81
C GLN A 67 -9.07 -4.70 9.51
N PHE A 68 -9.51 -3.67 8.79
CA PHE A 68 -10.15 -2.50 9.37
C PHE A 68 -11.66 -2.53 9.06
N ALA A 69 -12.44 -3.05 10.00
CA ALA A 69 -13.90 -3.18 9.89
C ALA A 69 -14.33 -3.95 8.62
N ALA A 70 -13.49 -4.87 8.14
CA ALA A 70 -13.76 -5.66 6.93
C ALA A 70 -14.14 -4.79 5.71
N GLN A 71 -13.47 -3.67 5.52
CA GLN A 71 -13.79 -2.71 4.46
C GLN A 71 -13.11 -2.99 3.11
N GLU A 72 -12.41 -4.13 2.99
CA GLU A 72 -11.86 -4.61 1.72
C GLU A 72 -12.17 -6.10 1.53
N PRO A 73 -13.47 -6.49 1.44
CA PRO A 73 -13.83 -7.90 1.39
C PRO A 73 -13.67 -8.56 0.02
N GLY A 74 -13.47 -7.78 -1.04
CA GLY A 74 -13.42 -8.30 -2.40
C GLY A 74 -12.14 -9.08 -2.71
N ASN A 75 -12.18 -9.87 -3.78
CA ASN A 75 -10.97 -10.50 -4.34
C ASN A 75 -10.18 -9.46 -5.16
N HIS A 76 -8.99 -9.85 -5.64
CA HIS A 76 -8.12 -8.92 -6.34
C HIS A 76 -8.79 -8.30 -7.58
N ASN A 77 -9.48 -9.10 -8.38
CA ASN A 77 -10.15 -8.58 -9.58
C ASN A 77 -11.26 -7.58 -9.24
N GLN A 78 -12.02 -7.85 -8.17
CA GLN A 78 -13.06 -6.92 -7.71
C GLN A 78 -12.44 -5.61 -7.22
N ILE A 79 -11.32 -5.67 -6.51
CA ILE A 79 -10.63 -4.49 -5.99
C ILE A 79 -10.08 -3.65 -7.15
N THR A 80 -9.39 -4.26 -8.10
CA THR A 80 -8.81 -3.52 -9.22
C THR A 80 -9.89 -2.94 -10.14
N SER A 81 -10.97 -3.68 -10.37
CA SER A 81 -12.10 -3.16 -11.15
C SER A 81 -12.74 -1.96 -10.48
N PHE A 82 -12.90 -2.00 -9.16
CA PHE A 82 -13.39 -0.86 -8.40
C PHE A 82 -12.48 0.37 -8.55
N CYS A 83 -11.17 0.17 -8.38
CA CYS A 83 -10.19 1.25 -8.49
C CYS A 83 -10.22 1.89 -9.87
N GLU A 84 -10.26 1.10 -10.93
CA GLU A 84 -10.30 1.61 -12.29
C GLU A 84 -11.61 2.30 -12.62
N SER A 85 -12.74 1.67 -12.29
CA SER A 85 -14.07 2.16 -12.69
C SER A 85 -14.49 3.41 -11.96
N ILE A 86 -14.16 3.53 -10.68
CA ILE A 86 -14.62 4.63 -9.83
C ILE A 86 -13.60 5.77 -9.75
N TYR A 87 -12.30 5.43 -9.66
CA TYR A 87 -11.26 6.42 -9.40
C TYR A 87 -10.19 6.50 -10.49
N SER A 88 -10.30 5.69 -11.54
CA SER A 88 -9.33 5.64 -12.64
C SER A 88 -7.88 5.46 -12.15
N VAL A 89 -7.70 4.63 -11.13
CA VAL A 89 -6.40 4.39 -10.51
C VAL A 89 -5.46 3.71 -11.50
N LYS A 90 -4.26 4.29 -11.66
CA LYS A 90 -3.21 3.77 -12.54
C LYS A 90 -1.95 3.35 -11.80
N PHE A 91 -1.78 3.73 -10.53
CA PHE A 91 -0.66 3.22 -9.75
C PHE A 91 -0.89 1.75 -9.37
N PRO A 92 0.18 0.96 -9.16
CA PRO A 92 0.03 -0.47 -8.89
C PRO A 92 -0.76 -0.78 -7.62
N ILE A 93 -1.68 -1.73 -7.71
CA ILE A 93 -2.39 -2.32 -6.58
C ILE A 93 -1.90 -3.75 -6.47
N PHE A 94 -1.23 -4.06 -5.37
CA PHE A 94 -0.69 -5.39 -5.12
C PHE A 94 -1.72 -6.31 -4.47
N LYS A 95 -1.32 -7.56 -4.21
CA LYS A 95 -2.21 -8.54 -3.58
C LYS A 95 -2.60 -8.08 -2.17
N LYS A 96 -3.83 -8.38 -1.77
CA LYS A 96 -4.33 -8.11 -0.42
C LYS A 96 -3.42 -8.74 0.63
N ILE A 97 -3.10 -7.97 1.68
CA ILE A 97 -2.22 -8.41 2.77
C ILE A 97 -2.85 -8.07 4.11
N LYS A 98 -2.24 -8.61 5.16
CA LYS A 98 -2.47 -8.16 6.54
C LYS A 98 -1.34 -7.20 6.92
N VAL A 99 -1.67 -6.16 7.67
CA VAL A 99 -0.68 -5.14 8.10
C VAL A 99 -0.47 -5.15 9.61
N ASN A 100 -1.34 -5.81 10.36
CA ASN A 100 -1.26 -5.95 11.81
C ASN A 100 -1.33 -7.42 12.21
N GLY A 101 -0.84 -7.73 13.43
CA GLY A 101 -0.89 -9.05 14.00
C GLY A 101 0.28 -9.94 13.58
N PRO A 102 0.30 -11.20 14.04
CA PRO A 102 1.42 -12.11 13.77
C PRO A 102 1.58 -12.46 12.28
N ASP A 103 0.49 -12.39 11.52
CA ASP A 103 0.50 -12.70 10.09
C ASP A 103 0.67 -11.46 9.20
N ALA A 104 1.05 -10.31 9.78
CA ALA A 104 1.31 -9.12 8.99
C ALA A 104 2.41 -9.37 7.96
N ASP A 105 2.25 -8.78 6.78
CA ASP A 105 3.25 -8.89 5.73
C ASP A 105 4.60 -8.38 6.23
N PRO A 106 5.71 -9.09 5.91
CA PRO A 106 7.05 -8.67 6.38
C PRO A 106 7.40 -7.22 6.05
N LEU A 107 6.95 -6.70 4.90
CA LEU A 107 7.15 -5.31 4.54
C LEU A 107 6.52 -4.38 5.59
N TYR A 108 5.28 -4.66 6.01
CA TYR A 108 4.61 -3.81 6.99
C TYR A 108 5.20 -3.96 8.39
N LYS A 109 5.71 -5.14 8.76
CA LYS A 109 6.47 -5.28 10.00
C LYS A 109 7.69 -4.38 10.01
N PHE A 110 8.42 -4.34 8.90
CA PHE A 110 9.58 -3.47 8.74
C PHE A 110 9.18 -1.99 8.80
N LEU A 111 8.16 -1.58 8.06
CA LEU A 111 7.71 -0.18 8.04
C LEU A 111 7.28 0.31 9.42
N LYS A 112 6.56 -0.53 10.18
CA LYS A 112 6.11 -0.16 11.53
C LYS A 112 7.28 -0.04 12.51
N ASP A 113 8.34 -0.82 12.33
CA ASP A 113 9.54 -0.72 13.13
C ASP A 113 10.32 0.56 12.83
N GLN A 114 10.37 0.97 11.56
CA GLN A 114 11.10 2.16 11.12
C GLN A 114 10.36 3.46 11.42
N ALA A 115 9.02 3.42 11.47
CA ALA A 115 8.19 4.60 11.66
C ALA A 115 7.05 4.30 12.65
N PRO A 116 7.36 4.12 13.95
CA PRO A 116 6.32 3.87 14.96
C PRO A 116 5.33 5.02 15.04
N GLY A 117 4.10 4.70 15.39
CA GLY A 117 3.07 5.69 15.59
C GLY A 117 3.18 6.42 16.93
N LEU A 118 2.10 7.10 17.30
CA LEU A 118 2.01 7.85 18.55
C LEU A 118 2.37 6.97 19.76
N LEU A 119 3.18 7.50 20.66
CA LEU A 119 3.65 6.81 21.87
C LEU A 119 4.36 5.49 21.58
N GLY A 120 5.02 5.38 20.42
CA GLY A 120 5.76 4.19 20.03
C GLY A 120 4.89 3.02 19.60
N THR A 121 3.61 3.24 19.34
CA THR A 121 2.72 2.17 18.89
C THR A 121 3.11 1.70 17.49
N ARG A 122 2.99 0.39 17.24
CA ARG A 122 3.38 -0.22 15.97
C ARG A 122 2.20 -0.72 15.14
N SER A 123 0.98 -0.63 15.66
CA SER A 123 -0.20 -1.02 14.91
C SER A 123 -0.58 0.03 13.90
N ILE A 124 -0.90 -0.40 12.69
CA ILE A 124 -1.54 0.47 11.70
C ILE A 124 -2.95 0.77 12.22
N LYS A 125 -3.31 2.04 12.26
CA LYS A 125 -4.54 2.47 12.94
C LYS A 125 -5.78 2.36 12.08
N TRP A 126 -5.64 2.56 10.76
CA TRP A 126 -6.79 2.54 9.86
C TRP A 126 -6.35 2.40 8.40
N ASN A 127 -7.35 2.26 7.50
CA ASN A 127 -7.13 2.28 6.07
C ASN A 127 -6.49 3.59 5.60
N PHE A 128 -5.78 3.56 4.50
CA PHE A 128 -5.10 4.71 3.89
C PHE A 128 -4.02 5.33 4.78
N THR A 129 -3.42 4.52 5.64
CA THR A 129 -2.17 4.90 6.31
C THR A 129 -1.04 4.88 5.29
N LYS A 130 -0.18 5.89 5.33
CA LYS A 130 0.83 6.11 4.30
C LYS A 130 2.23 6.11 4.90
N PHE A 131 3.17 5.53 4.15
CA PHE A 131 4.60 5.58 4.47
C PHE A 131 5.34 6.20 3.28
N LEU A 132 6.07 7.27 3.52
CA LEU A 132 6.88 7.92 2.49
C LEU A 132 8.34 7.50 2.68
N ILE A 133 8.92 6.98 1.60
CA ILE A 133 10.30 6.48 1.61
C ILE A 133 11.20 7.42 0.79
#